data_9598efef1b8b67accc479c343336dbcc
#
_entry.id   9598efef1b8b67accc479c343336dbcc
#
_cell.length_a   1.000
_cell.length_b   1.000
_cell.length_c   1.000
_cell.angle_alpha   90.00
_cell.angle_beta   90.00
_cell.angle_gamma   90.00
#
_symmetry.space_group_name_H-M   'P 1'
#
loop_
_entity.id
_entity.type
_entity.pdbx_description
1 polymer ?
#
loop_
_entity_poly.entity_id
_entity_poly.type
_entity_poly.pdbx_seq_one_letter_code
_entity_poly.pdbx_strand_id
1 'polypeptide(L)'
;MARLMGLDVGSRTVGIAVSDELGWTAQGVEIIKINEEEAIFGIERVKELVEKYDVCGFVLGLPKNMNNTLGPRAEASKAYGELLLSLIHI
;
A
#
# COMPACT_ATOMS: atom_id res chain seq x y z
N MET A 1 -5.14 -6.09 -19.02
CA MET A 1 -6.04 -5.96 -17.86
C MET A 1 -5.32 -5.30 -16.70
N ALA A 2 -6.07 -4.55 -15.93
CA ALA A 2 -5.49 -3.82 -14.81
C ALA A 2 -5.14 -4.75 -13.63
N ARG A 3 -4.17 -4.35 -12.83
CA ARG A 3 -3.70 -5.10 -11.67
C ARG A 3 -4.13 -4.44 -10.37
N LEU A 4 -4.15 -5.23 -9.30
CA LEU A 4 -4.32 -4.71 -7.95
C LEU A 4 -2.96 -4.59 -7.28
N MET A 5 -2.79 -3.56 -6.48
CA MET A 5 -1.56 -3.33 -5.71
C MET A 5 -1.84 -3.58 -4.23
N GLY A 6 -1.07 -4.48 -3.64
CA GLY A 6 -1.12 -4.74 -2.20
C GLY A 6 -0.13 -3.86 -1.46
N LEU A 7 -0.57 -3.31 -0.34
CA LEU A 7 0.25 -2.42 0.49
C LEU A 7 0.32 -3.00 1.91
N ASP A 8 1.53 -3.20 2.39
CA ASP A 8 1.80 -3.60 3.77
C ASP A 8 2.53 -2.43 4.45
N VAL A 9 1.77 -1.64 5.20
CA VAL A 9 2.25 -0.37 5.74
C VAL A 9 2.84 -0.58 7.15
N GLY A 10 4.15 -0.46 7.26
CA GLY A 10 4.83 -0.43 8.54
C GLY A 10 5.15 1.00 8.96
N SER A 11 5.82 1.16 10.10
CA SER A 11 6.20 2.49 10.59
C SER A 11 7.37 3.10 9.82
N ARG A 12 8.19 2.27 9.19
CA ARG A 12 9.41 2.69 8.50
C ARG A 12 9.47 2.24 7.04
N THR A 13 8.60 1.33 6.64
CA THR A 13 8.59 0.79 5.29
C THR A 13 7.17 0.52 4.83
N VAL A 14 7.00 0.53 3.52
CA VAL A 14 5.77 0.06 2.88
C VAL A 14 6.17 -1.02 1.89
N GLY A 15 5.68 -2.23 2.10
CA GLY A 15 5.87 -3.32 1.16
C GLY A 15 4.84 -3.22 0.04
N ILE A 16 5.32 -3.29 -1.19
CA ILE A 16 4.48 -3.20 -2.38
C ILE A 16 4.47 -4.54 -3.10
N ALA A 17 3.27 -5.01 -3.42
CA ALA A 17 3.08 -6.18 -4.27
C ALA A 17 2.04 -5.85 -5.33
N VAL A 18 2.12 -6.50 -6.46
CA VAL A 18 1.11 -6.36 -7.50
C VAL A 18 0.58 -7.74 -7.89
N SER A 19 -0.71 -7.82 -8.19
CA SER A 19 -1.30 -9.04 -8.69
C SER A 19 -0.91 -9.24 -10.16
N ASP A 20 -1.05 -10.48 -10.65
CA ASP A 20 -1.00 -10.72 -12.09
C ASP A 20 -2.28 -10.17 -12.74
N GLU A 21 -2.34 -10.22 -14.05
CA GLU A 21 -3.51 -9.71 -14.79
C GLU A 21 -4.79 -10.48 -14.51
N LEU A 22 -4.66 -11.73 -14.08
CA LEU A 22 -5.80 -12.56 -13.72
C LEU A 22 -6.21 -12.46 -12.26
N GLY A 23 -5.36 -11.82 -11.43
CA GLY A 23 -5.60 -11.66 -10.01
C GLY A 23 -5.39 -12.93 -9.18
N TRP A 24 -4.72 -13.94 -9.72
CA TRP A 24 -4.52 -15.23 -9.04
C TRP A 24 -3.32 -15.26 -8.12
N THR A 25 -2.30 -14.49 -8.45
CA THR A 25 -1.07 -14.44 -7.64
C THR A 25 -0.65 -12.99 -7.45
N ALA A 26 0.14 -12.76 -6.42
CA ALA A 26 0.74 -11.44 -6.17
C ALA A 26 2.24 -11.63 -6.02
N GLN A 27 3.00 -10.69 -6.56
CA GLN A 27 4.45 -10.70 -6.46
C GLN A 27 4.92 -9.45 -5.73
N GLY A 28 5.87 -9.62 -4.81
CA GLY A 28 6.55 -8.49 -4.19
C GLY A 28 7.33 -7.70 -5.24
N VAL A 29 7.12 -6.41 -5.27
CA VAL A 29 7.74 -5.52 -6.25
C VAL A 29 8.87 -4.72 -5.62
N GLU A 30 8.59 -4.12 -4.47
CA GLU A 30 9.52 -3.20 -3.86
C GLU A 30 9.16 -2.96 -2.40
N ILE A 31 10.16 -2.61 -1.59
CA ILE A 31 9.95 -2.12 -0.23
C ILE A 31 10.40 -0.67 -0.23
N ILE A 32 9.48 0.23 0.06
CA ILE A 32 9.74 1.67 0.09
C ILE A 32 10.01 2.10 1.52
N LYS A 33 11.10 2.83 1.72
CA LYS A 33 11.39 3.39 3.03
C LYS A 33 10.55 4.64 3.25
N ILE A 34 9.92 4.73 4.41
CA ILE A 34 9.10 5.87 4.80
C ILE A 34 9.54 6.37 6.17
N ASN A 35 9.07 7.56 6.53
CA ASN A 35 9.25 8.10 7.88
C ASN A 35 7.95 8.80 8.28
N GLU A 36 7.16 8.14 9.13
CA GLU A 36 5.87 8.67 9.56
C GLU A 36 6.02 9.95 10.38
N GLU A 37 7.07 10.05 11.20
CA GLU A 37 7.31 11.24 12.03
C GLU A 37 7.58 12.49 11.19
N GLU A 38 8.27 12.33 10.08
CA GLU A 38 8.57 13.41 9.16
C GLU A 38 7.58 13.53 8.01
N ALA A 39 6.51 12.74 8.04
CA ALA A 39 5.49 12.68 6.99
C ALA A 39 6.06 12.36 5.60
N ILE A 40 7.09 11.54 5.55
CA ILE A 40 7.69 11.04 4.30
C ILE A 40 7.09 9.67 4.01
N PHE A 41 6.19 9.59 3.04
CA PHE A 41 5.39 8.39 2.80
C PHE A 41 5.69 7.69 1.48
N GLY A 42 6.60 8.18 0.69
CA GLY A 42 6.98 7.55 -0.58
C GLY A 42 5.87 7.54 -1.63
N ILE A 43 4.94 8.47 -1.57
CA ILE A 43 3.78 8.51 -2.44
C ILE A 43 4.18 8.63 -3.91
N GLU A 44 5.20 9.42 -4.22
CA GLU A 44 5.66 9.60 -5.59
C GLU A 44 6.13 8.28 -6.20
N ARG A 45 6.83 7.46 -5.40
CA ARG A 45 7.30 6.16 -5.87
C ARG A 45 6.13 5.20 -6.07
N VAL A 46 5.14 5.23 -5.20
CA VAL A 46 3.93 4.43 -5.37
C VAL A 46 3.22 4.83 -6.65
N LYS A 47 3.13 6.13 -6.93
CA LYS A 47 2.52 6.62 -8.16
C LYS A 47 3.24 6.13 -9.40
N GLU A 48 4.57 6.13 -9.40
CA GLU A 48 5.36 5.58 -10.50
C GLU A 48 5.04 4.10 -10.73
N LEU A 49 4.93 3.34 -9.65
CA LEU A 49 4.60 1.90 -9.74
C LEU A 49 3.16 1.68 -10.22
N VAL A 50 2.23 2.51 -9.80
CA VAL A 50 0.85 2.46 -10.29
C VAL A 50 0.81 2.62 -11.80
N GLU A 51 1.55 3.58 -12.33
CA GLU A 51 1.62 3.81 -13.77
C GLU A 51 2.35 2.68 -14.49
N LYS A 52 3.46 2.20 -13.92
CA LYS A 52 4.27 1.13 -14.53
C LYS A 52 3.49 -0.17 -14.68
N TYR A 53 2.69 -0.54 -13.69
CA TYR A 53 1.99 -1.82 -13.66
C TYR A 53 0.51 -1.71 -14.00
N ASP A 54 0.05 -0.56 -14.41
CA ASP A 54 -1.36 -0.32 -14.77
C ASP A 54 -2.30 -0.77 -13.63
N VAL A 55 -2.06 -0.25 -12.44
CA VAL A 55 -2.81 -0.61 -11.23
C VAL A 55 -4.17 0.08 -11.24
N CYS A 56 -5.23 -0.68 -10.98
CA CYS A 56 -6.60 -0.14 -10.95
C CYS A 56 -7.18 -0.08 -9.55
N GLY A 57 -6.52 -0.62 -8.54
CA GLY A 57 -7.02 -0.57 -7.18
C GLY A 57 -5.98 -1.01 -6.18
N PHE A 58 -6.23 -0.71 -4.92
CA PHE A 58 -5.34 -1.06 -3.82
C PHE A 58 -5.99 -2.07 -2.88
N VAL A 59 -5.17 -2.97 -2.35
CA VAL A 59 -5.54 -3.86 -1.24
C VAL A 59 -4.63 -3.50 -0.08
N LEU A 60 -5.23 -3.12 1.03
CA LEU A 60 -4.50 -2.66 2.19
C LEU A 60 -4.47 -3.75 3.25
N GLY A 61 -3.28 -4.15 3.67
CA GLY A 61 -3.12 -5.07 4.77
C GLY A 61 -3.43 -4.36 6.09
N LEU A 62 -4.34 -4.92 6.88
CA LEU A 62 -4.72 -4.36 8.16
C LEU A 62 -4.27 -5.29 9.29
N PRO A 63 -3.20 -4.94 10.02
CA PRO A 63 -2.76 -5.76 11.14
C PRO A 63 -3.78 -5.71 12.28
N LYS A 64 -3.93 -6.83 12.97
CA LYS A 64 -4.82 -6.94 14.13
C LYS A 64 -4.00 -7.25 15.38
N ASN A 65 -4.50 -6.80 16.52
CA ASN A 65 -3.95 -7.20 17.80
C ASN A 65 -4.28 -8.66 18.12
N MET A 66 -3.66 -9.22 19.14
CA MET A 66 -3.87 -10.61 19.55
C MET A 66 -5.32 -10.93 19.90
N ASN A 67 -6.10 -9.93 20.31
CA ASN A 67 -7.52 -10.09 20.64
C ASN A 67 -8.44 -9.78 19.45
N ASN A 68 -7.91 -9.76 18.23
CA ASN A 68 -8.64 -9.50 17.00
C ASN A 68 -9.22 -8.09 16.88
N THR A 69 -8.78 -7.14 17.70
CA THR A 69 -9.16 -5.74 17.53
C THR A 69 -8.18 -5.03 16.61
N LEU A 70 -8.66 -4.01 15.91
CA LEU A 70 -7.79 -3.16 15.11
C LEU A 70 -7.06 -2.19 16.04
N GLY A 71 -5.74 -2.11 15.91
CA GLY A 71 -4.91 -1.25 16.74
C GLY A 71 -4.40 -0.04 15.98
N PRO A 72 -3.48 0.73 16.61
CA PRO A 72 -2.92 1.93 15.99
C PRO A 72 -2.27 1.69 14.63
N ARG A 73 -1.68 0.52 14.39
CA ARG A 73 -1.09 0.21 13.08
C ARG A 73 -2.14 0.08 11.99
N ALA A 74 -3.31 -0.47 12.32
CA ALA A 74 -4.40 -0.56 11.36
C ALA A 74 -4.93 0.82 10.99
N GLU A 75 -5.02 1.72 11.97
CA GLU A 75 -5.43 3.10 11.72
C GLU A 75 -4.42 3.84 10.85
N ALA A 76 -3.13 3.66 11.12
CA ALA A 76 -2.07 4.25 10.31
C ALA A 76 -2.12 3.72 8.87
N SER A 77 -2.39 2.43 8.69
CA SER A 77 -2.52 1.83 7.36
C SER A 77 -3.71 2.40 6.60
N LYS A 78 -4.84 2.57 7.26
CA LYS A 78 -6.02 3.20 6.65
C LYS A 78 -5.74 4.64 6.26
N ALA A 79 -5.08 5.40 7.12
CA ALA A 79 -4.72 6.79 6.82
C ALA A 79 -3.78 6.87 5.62
N TYR A 80 -2.83 5.96 5.51
CA TYR A 80 -1.96 5.87 4.35
C TYR A 80 -2.75 5.61 3.07
N GLY A 81 -3.68 4.67 3.12
CA GLY A 81 -4.54 4.37 1.96
C GLY A 81 -5.39 5.55 1.53
N GLU A 82 -5.96 6.28 2.49
CA GLU A 82 -6.73 7.48 2.20
C GLU A 82 -5.86 8.57 1.56
N LEU A 83 -4.64 8.74 2.06
CA LEU A 83 -3.69 9.68 1.48
C LEU A 83 -3.36 9.33 0.04
N LEU A 84 -3.11 8.06 -0.24
CA LEU A 84 -2.87 7.59 -1.60
C LEU A 84 -4.03 7.90 -2.53
N LEU A 85 -5.25 7.59 -2.10
CA LEU A 85 -6.44 7.82 -2.92
C LEU A 85 -6.69 9.29 -3.17
N SER A 86 -6.25 10.18 -2.28
CA SER A 86 -6.39 11.62 -2.45
C SER A 86 -5.39 12.19 -3.47
N LEU A 87 -4.23 11.53 -3.63
CA LEU A 87 -3.14 12.02 -4.47
C LEU A 87 -2.99 11.27 -5.80
N ILE A 88 -3.50 10.05 -5.87
CA ILE A 88 -3.39 9.20 -7.06
C ILE A 88 -4.80 8.87 -7.55
N HIS A 89 -5.09 9.27 -8.77
CA HIS A 89 -6.37 8.99 -9.40
C HIS A 89 -6.27 7.70 -10.23
N ILE A 90 -7.02 6.69 -9.82
CA ILE A 90 -7.09 5.43 -10.53
C ILE A 90 -8.55 4.98 -10.70
#